data_40d2664b4f33344a90a3d78e27349635
#
_entry.id   40d2664b4f33344a90a3d78e27349635
#
_cell.length_a   1.000
_cell.length_b   1.000
_cell.length_c   1.000
_cell.angle_alpha   90.00
_cell.angle_beta   90.00
_cell.angle_gamma   90.00
#
_symmetry.space_group_name_H-M   'P 1'
#
loop_
_entity.id
_entity.type
_entity.pdbx_description
1 polymer ?
#
loop_
_entity_poly.entity_id
_entity_poly.type
_entity_poly.pdbx_seq_one_letter_code
_entity_poly.pdbx_strand_id
1 'polypeptide(L)'
;IGVKERPGLVVLRRTRMPALLIETGFINSDADNALYDEKKDEIAQAIAGAMLGTLSEETIEAPLYYRVQTGAFRNRENADRMLYQLTDQGYPAFLLNENDLYKVQVGAFQQIGNAINMEQRLRDAGYSTVIVTK
;
A
#
# COMPACT_ATOMS: atom_id res chain seq x y z
N ILE A 1 28.42 0.28 -6.44
CA ILE A 1 27.26 0.77 -5.66
C ILE A 1 26.16 1.02 -6.67
N GLY A 2 24.97 0.55 -6.40
CA GLY A 2 23.81 0.72 -7.29
C GLY A 2 22.63 -0.15 -6.86
N VAL A 3 21.49 0.08 -7.50
CA VAL A 3 20.28 -0.72 -7.27
C VAL A 3 20.43 -2.07 -7.94
N LYS A 4 20.10 -3.14 -7.20
CA LYS A 4 20.15 -4.53 -7.70
C LYS A 4 18.82 -5.21 -7.41
N GLU A 5 18.27 -5.88 -8.40
CA GLU A 5 17.09 -6.74 -8.20
C GLU A 5 17.45 -7.98 -7.40
N ARG A 6 16.63 -8.29 -6.39
CA ARG A 6 16.78 -9.44 -5.50
C ARG A 6 15.46 -10.20 -5.32
N PRO A 7 14.94 -10.85 -6.38
CA PRO A 7 13.63 -11.51 -6.34
C PRO A 7 13.58 -12.69 -5.34
N GLY A 8 14.73 -13.21 -4.93
CA GLY A 8 14.84 -14.29 -3.95
C GLY A 8 14.64 -13.85 -2.49
N LEU A 9 14.76 -12.55 -2.18
CA LEU A 9 14.61 -12.06 -0.82
C LEU A 9 13.12 -12.02 -0.41
N VAL A 10 12.80 -12.72 0.67
CA VAL A 10 11.43 -12.86 1.19
C VAL A 10 10.83 -11.50 1.56
N VAL A 11 11.62 -10.64 2.18
CA VAL A 11 11.21 -9.28 2.59
C VAL A 11 10.79 -8.40 1.42
N LEU A 12 11.36 -8.62 0.22
CA LEU A 12 11.00 -7.89 -1.00
C LEU A 12 9.84 -8.57 -1.74
N ARG A 13 9.83 -9.90 -1.78
CA ARG A 13 8.88 -10.69 -2.57
C ARG A 13 7.49 -10.79 -1.96
N ARG A 14 7.38 -10.80 -0.61
CA ARG A 14 6.10 -11.00 0.11
C ARG A 14 5.39 -9.70 0.47
N THR A 15 5.96 -8.57 0.16
CA THR A 15 5.28 -7.28 0.35
C THR A 15 4.26 -7.05 -0.77
N ARG A 16 3.14 -6.41 -0.43
CA ARG A 16 2.10 -6.01 -1.39
C ARG A 16 2.33 -4.60 -1.94
N MET A 17 3.39 -3.95 -1.50
CA MET A 17 3.78 -2.60 -1.88
C MET A 17 5.19 -2.63 -2.46
N PRO A 18 5.60 -1.62 -3.23
CA PRO A 18 7.00 -1.46 -3.60
C PRO A 18 7.90 -1.57 -2.36
N ALA A 19 8.93 -2.37 -2.44
CA ALA A 19 9.80 -2.64 -1.32
C ALA A 19 11.26 -2.46 -1.71
N LEU A 20 12.02 -1.86 -0.82
CA LEU A 20 13.45 -1.62 -0.97
C LEU A 20 14.17 -2.10 0.31
N LEU A 21 15.26 -2.80 0.14
CA LEU A 21 16.21 -3.11 1.21
C LEU A 21 17.43 -2.22 1.01
N ILE A 22 17.74 -1.42 2.04
CA ILE A 22 18.92 -0.54 2.05
C ILE A 22 19.98 -1.20 2.92
N GLU A 23 21.14 -1.49 2.34
CA GLU A 23 22.30 -2.03 3.05
C GLU A 23 23.32 -0.89 3.25
N THR A 24 23.51 -0.47 4.49
CA THR A 24 24.35 0.68 4.84
C THR A 24 25.81 0.33 5.14
N GLY A 25 26.11 -0.97 5.30
CA GLY A 25 27.46 -1.45 5.58
C GLY A 25 27.48 -2.94 5.94
N PHE A 26 28.65 -3.46 6.21
CA PHE A 26 28.90 -4.85 6.63
C PHE A 26 29.20 -4.91 8.12
N ILE A 27 28.42 -5.68 8.90
CA ILE A 27 28.55 -5.80 10.35
C ILE A 27 29.93 -6.32 10.81
N ASN A 28 30.64 -7.04 9.96
CA ASN A 28 31.97 -7.58 10.20
C ASN A 28 33.10 -6.68 9.68
N SER A 29 32.80 -5.45 9.28
CA SER A 29 33.77 -4.43 8.83
C SER A 29 33.88 -3.34 9.91
N ASP A 30 35.00 -3.27 10.60
CA ASP A 30 35.25 -2.25 11.64
C ASP A 30 35.19 -0.84 11.04
N ALA A 31 35.63 -0.67 9.78
CA ALA A 31 35.58 0.61 9.08
C ALA A 31 34.12 1.02 8.78
N ASP A 32 33.27 0.10 8.35
CA ASP A 32 31.85 0.39 8.09
C ASP A 32 31.11 0.68 9.41
N ASN A 33 31.43 -0.06 10.47
CA ASN A 33 30.83 0.15 11.79
C ASN A 33 31.20 1.53 12.33
N ALA A 34 32.48 1.92 12.27
CA ALA A 34 32.93 3.23 12.71
C ALA A 34 32.26 4.36 11.90
N LEU A 35 32.18 4.20 10.57
CA LEU A 35 31.50 5.16 9.69
C LEU A 35 30.00 5.24 10.02
N TYR A 36 29.34 4.12 10.28
CA TYR A 36 27.92 4.08 10.63
C TYR A 36 27.67 4.80 11.97
N ASP A 37 28.50 4.53 12.99
CA ASP A 37 28.37 5.16 14.31
C ASP A 37 28.57 6.68 14.24
N GLU A 38 29.52 7.15 13.42
CA GLU A 38 29.78 8.57 13.20
C GLU A 38 28.66 9.27 12.42
N LYS A 39 28.08 8.59 11.40
CA LYS A 39 27.24 9.22 10.37
C LYS A 39 25.79 8.69 10.32
N LYS A 40 25.35 7.93 11.30
CA LYS A 40 24.00 7.33 11.32
C LYS A 40 22.88 8.35 11.13
N ASP A 41 23.01 9.53 11.72
CA ASP A 41 21.97 10.57 11.60
C ASP A 41 21.98 11.21 10.21
N GLU A 42 23.16 11.41 9.61
CA GLU A 42 23.28 11.89 8.23
C GLU A 42 22.74 10.86 7.24
N ILE A 43 23.02 9.57 7.46
CA ILE A 43 22.49 8.47 6.65
C ILE A 43 20.96 8.42 6.74
N ALA A 44 20.42 8.51 7.96
CA ALA A 44 18.97 8.51 8.17
C ALA A 44 18.29 9.72 7.51
N GLN A 45 18.89 10.91 7.63
CA GLN A 45 18.40 12.13 6.98
C GLN A 45 18.47 12.01 5.44
N ALA A 46 19.55 11.46 4.90
CA ALA A 46 19.70 11.26 3.46
C ALA A 46 18.63 10.29 2.90
N ILE A 47 18.36 9.19 3.61
CA ILE A 47 17.31 8.23 3.24
C ILE A 47 15.94 8.89 3.29
N ALA A 48 15.62 9.57 4.41
CA ALA A 48 14.35 10.28 4.56
C ALA A 48 14.19 11.39 3.52
N GLY A 49 15.26 12.17 3.27
CA GLY A 49 15.26 13.23 2.25
C GLY A 49 15.06 12.70 0.84
N ALA A 50 15.69 11.57 0.49
CA ALA A 50 15.49 10.93 -0.81
C ALA A 50 14.05 10.44 -0.99
N MET A 51 13.47 9.84 0.04
CA MET A 51 12.06 9.40 0.01
C MET A 51 11.10 10.58 -0.13
N LEU A 52 11.30 11.64 0.67
CA LEU A 52 10.47 12.84 0.62
C LEU A 52 10.68 13.63 -0.67
N GLY A 53 11.92 13.74 -1.16
CA GLY A 53 12.27 14.40 -2.42
C GLY A 53 11.59 13.71 -3.61
N THR A 54 11.67 12.39 -3.68
CA THR A 54 10.97 11.61 -4.72
C THR A 54 9.46 11.79 -4.65
N LEU A 55 8.89 11.92 -3.43
CA LEU A 55 7.46 12.17 -3.25
C LEU A 55 7.04 13.61 -3.55
N SER A 56 7.99 14.57 -3.52
CA SER A 56 7.72 16.00 -3.74
C SER A 56 8.07 16.48 -5.14
N GLU A 57 9.04 15.86 -5.82
CA GLU A 57 9.48 16.24 -7.18
C GLU A 57 8.66 15.60 -8.30
N GLU A 58 8.02 14.48 -8.03
CA GLU A 58 6.92 14.04 -8.85
C GLU A 58 5.63 14.54 -8.22
N THR A 59 4.92 15.46 -8.87
CA THR A 59 3.49 15.28 -9.01
C THR A 59 3.33 13.97 -9.78
N ILE A 60 3.60 12.84 -9.10
CA ILE A 60 2.98 11.60 -9.48
C ILE A 60 1.50 11.95 -9.30
N GLU A 61 0.80 12.23 -10.39
CA GLU A 61 -0.64 12.02 -10.39
C GLU A 61 -0.76 10.62 -9.80
N ALA A 62 -1.19 10.56 -8.55
CA ALA A 62 -1.29 9.30 -7.81
C ALA A 62 -2.03 8.37 -8.77
N PRO A 63 -1.44 7.23 -9.16
CA PRO A 63 -1.98 6.44 -10.25
C PRO A 63 -3.46 6.25 -9.97
N LEU A 64 -4.29 6.68 -10.90
CA LEU A 64 -5.74 6.66 -10.75
C LEU A 64 -6.15 5.21 -10.50
N TYR A 65 -6.47 4.90 -9.27
CA TYR A 65 -6.95 3.56 -8.91
C TYR A 65 -8.47 3.53 -8.97
N TYR A 66 -8.98 2.51 -9.63
CA TYR A 66 -10.37 2.12 -9.58
C TYR A 66 -10.58 1.19 -8.39
N ARG A 67 -11.49 1.54 -7.50
CA ARG A 67 -11.84 0.74 -6.31
C ARG A 67 -13.32 0.41 -6.34
N VAL A 68 -13.69 -0.78 -5.86
CA VAL A 68 -15.10 -1.15 -5.75
C VAL A 68 -15.57 -0.85 -4.33
N GLN A 69 -16.41 0.15 -4.16
CA GLN A 69 -17.01 0.47 -2.87
C GLN A 69 -18.30 -0.32 -2.68
N THR A 70 -18.40 -1.02 -1.55
CA THR A 70 -19.54 -1.88 -1.18
C THR A 70 -20.43 -1.25 -0.11
N GLY A 71 -19.94 -0.24 0.59
CA GLY A 71 -20.73 0.44 1.61
C GLY A 71 -20.07 1.73 2.10
N ALA A 72 -20.90 2.59 2.67
CA ALA A 72 -20.49 3.78 3.40
C ALA A 72 -21.38 3.93 4.64
N PHE A 73 -20.77 3.99 5.80
CA PHE A 73 -21.46 3.93 7.09
C PHE A 73 -21.06 5.09 7.98
N ARG A 74 -22.00 5.64 8.74
CA ARG A 74 -21.69 6.59 9.82
C ARG A 74 -21.21 5.88 11.07
N ASN A 75 -21.71 4.65 11.32
CA ASN A 75 -21.29 3.84 12.45
C ASN A 75 -20.16 2.89 12.00
N ARG A 76 -19.03 2.97 12.71
CA ARG A 76 -17.84 2.15 12.46
C ARG A 76 -18.12 0.65 12.59
N GLU A 77 -18.91 0.24 13.60
CA GLU A 77 -19.22 -1.18 13.81
C GLU A 77 -19.92 -1.84 12.63
N ASN A 78 -20.78 -1.08 11.92
CA ASN A 78 -21.44 -1.58 10.71
C ASN A 78 -20.46 -1.74 9.56
N ALA A 79 -19.50 -0.82 9.45
CA ALA A 79 -18.42 -0.93 8.45
C ALA A 79 -17.47 -2.09 8.76
N ASP A 80 -17.08 -2.24 10.04
CA ASP A 80 -16.21 -3.34 10.49
C ASP A 80 -16.88 -4.71 10.25
N ARG A 81 -18.19 -4.82 10.46
CA ARG A 81 -18.97 -6.04 10.18
C ARG A 81 -18.92 -6.39 8.67
N MET A 82 -19.15 -5.41 7.81
CA MET A 82 -19.06 -5.62 6.35
C MET A 82 -17.64 -5.95 5.92
N LEU A 83 -16.64 -5.26 6.47
CA LEU A 83 -15.24 -5.55 6.22
C LEU A 83 -14.90 -7.00 6.58
N TYR A 84 -15.31 -7.45 7.77
CA TYR A 84 -15.09 -8.82 8.22
C TYR A 84 -15.76 -9.84 7.30
N GLN A 85 -17.02 -9.63 6.91
CA GLN A 85 -17.74 -10.52 5.99
C GLN A 85 -17.02 -10.67 4.64
N LEU A 86 -16.53 -9.56 4.08
CA LEU A 86 -15.81 -9.56 2.81
C LEU A 86 -14.44 -10.24 2.91
N THR A 87 -13.70 -9.97 3.99
CA THR A 87 -12.39 -10.57 4.20
C THR A 87 -12.48 -12.07 4.48
N ASP A 88 -13.50 -12.52 5.22
CA ASP A 88 -13.78 -13.94 5.48
C ASP A 88 -14.11 -14.70 4.17
N GLN A 89 -14.76 -14.05 3.23
CA GLN A 89 -15.01 -14.57 1.89
C GLN A 89 -13.82 -14.46 0.93
N GLY A 90 -12.67 -13.98 1.41
CA GLY A 90 -11.44 -13.89 0.63
C GLY A 90 -11.34 -12.65 -0.27
N TYR A 91 -12.22 -11.66 -0.12
CA TYR A 91 -12.11 -10.42 -0.86
C TYR A 91 -11.04 -9.50 -0.22
N PRO A 92 -10.20 -8.80 -1.02
CA PRO A 92 -9.21 -7.86 -0.52
C PRO A 92 -9.88 -6.53 -0.11
N ALA A 93 -10.69 -6.59 0.95
CA ALA A 93 -11.44 -5.46 1.45
C ALA A 93 -10.62 -4.62 2.45
N PHE A 94 -10.88 -3.32 2.49
CA PHE A 94 -10.29 -2.39 3.43
C PHE A 94 -11.25 -1.25 3.79
N LEU A 95 -10.97 -0.59 4.91
CA LEU A 95 -11.78 0.50 5.43
C LEU A 95 -11.07 1.84 5.21
N LEU A 96 -11.81 2.82 4.72
CA LEU A 96 -11.41 4.22 4.67
C LEU A 96 -12.34 5.06 5.54
N ASN A 97 -11.76 6.01 6.28
CA ASN A 97 -12.54 7.04 6.96
C ASN A 97 -12.37 8.36 6.21
N GLU A 98 -13.47 8.84 5.64
CA GLU A 98 -13.47 10.07 4.83
C GLU A 98 -14.82 10.79 4.96
N ASN A 99 -14.78 12.09 5.26
CA ASN A 99 -15.97 12.92 5.42
C ASN A 99 -17.00 12.34 6.43
N ASP A 100 -16.51 11.92 7.61
CA ASP A 100 -17.31 11.30 8.69
C ASP A 100 -18.05 10.02 8.27
N LEU A 101 -17.59 9.38 7.20
CA LEU A 101 -18.09 8.10 6.72
C LEU A 101 -16.99 7.05 6.70
N TYR A 102 -17.34 5.87 7.19
CA TYR A 102 -16.54 4.65 7.07
C TYR A 102 -16.93 3.95 5.77
N LYS A 103 -16.05 4.02 4.77
CA LYS A 103 -16.26 3.44 3.44
C LYS A 103 -15.55 2.10 3.37
N VAL A 104 -16.28 1.05 3.02
CA VAL A 104 -15.71 -0.28 2.76
C VAL A 104 -15.45 -0.41 1.27
N GLN A 105 -14.20 -0.67 0.91
CA GLN A 105 -13.75 -0.77 -0.47
C GLN A 105 -13.02 -2.09 -0.70
N VAL A 106 -13.08 -2.60 -1.92
CA VAL A 106 -12.48 -3.87 -2.32
C VAL A 106 -11.55 -3.65 -3.49
N GLY A 107 -10.30 -4.05 -3.31
CA GLY A 107 -9.25 -3.94 -4.31
C GLY A 107 -8.88 -2.50 -4.68
N ALA A 108 -7.78 -2.36 -5.38
CA ALA A 108 -7.34 -1.14 -6.01
C ALA A 108 -6.72 -1.53 -7.36
N PHE A 109 -7.31 -1.10 -8.46
CA PHE A 109 -6.99 -1.56 -9.79
C PHE A 109 -6.55 -0.39 -10.67
N GLN A 110 -5.42 -0.54 -11.36
CA GLN A 110 -4.96 0.44 -12.34
C GLN A 110 -5.79 0.39 -13.63
N GLN A 111 -6.34 -0.78 -13.95
CA GLN A 111 -7.16 -0.99 -15.14
C GLN A 111 -8.64 -1.12 -14.73
N ILE A 112 -9.48 -0.31 -15.35
CA ILE A 112 -10.92 -0.31 -15.07
C ILE A 112 -11.58 -1.68 -15.30
N GLY A 113 -11.11 -2.46 -16.28
CA GLY A 113 -11.62 -3.81 -16.55
C GLY A 113 -11.50 -4.76 -15.36
N ASN A 114 -10.41 -4.65 -14.58
CA ASN A 114 -10.23 -5.45 -13.37
C ASN A 114 -11.19 -5.02 -12.25
N ALA A 115 -11.48 -3.72 -12.16
CA ALA A 115 -12.48 -3.21 -11.21
C ALA A 115 -13.89 -3.68 -11.58
N ILE A 116 -14.25 -3.65 -12.88
CA ILE A 116 -15.54 -4.17 -13.39
C ILE A 116 -15.68 -5.65 -13.08
N ASN A 117 -14.65 -6.45 -13.32
CA ASN A 117 -14.70 -7.88 -12.99
C ASN A 117 -14.88 -8.13 -11.49
N MET A 118 -14.24 -7.33 -10.64
CA MET A 118 -14.42 -7.42 -9.19
C MET A 118 -15.81 -6.95 -8.78
N GLU A 119 -16.32 -5.88 -9.38
CA GLU A 119 -17.68 -5.39 -9.13
C GLU A 119 -18.72 -6.47 -9.45
N GLN A 120 -18.60 -7.14 -10.60
CA GLN A 120 -19.50 -8.20 -10.99
C GLN A 120 -19.49 -9.36 -9.98
N ARG A 121 -18.31 -9.81 -9.58
CA ARG A 121 -18.17 -10.86 -8.56
C ARG A 121 -18.84 -10.51 -7.23
N LEU A 122 -18.72 -9.27 -6.80
CA LEU A 122 -19.34 -8.77 -5.57
C LEU A 122 -20.87 -8.66 -5.72
N ARG A 123 -21.37 -8.25 -6.87
CA ARG A 123 -22.82 -8.24 -7.18
C ARG A 123 -23.41 -9.65 -7.19
N ASP A 124 -22.71 -10.60 -7.80
CA ASP A 124 -23.11 -12.00 -7.82
C ASP A 124 -23.15 -12.61 -6.41
N ALA A 125 -22.29 -12.11 -5.51
CA ALA A 125 -22.30 -12.45 -4.08
C ALA A 125 -23.35 -11.67 -3.25
N GLY A 126 -24.16 -10.81 -3.89
CA GLY A 126 -25.26 -10.07 -3.25
C GLY A 126 -24.89 -8.72 -2.65
N TYR A 127 -23.71 -8.18 -2.92
CA TYR A 127 -23.30 -6.86 -2.44
C TYR A 127 -23.74 -5.73 -3.38
N SER A 128 -24.18 -4.62 -2.81
CA SER A 128 -24.34 -3.37 -3.56
C SER A 128 -22.96 -2.78 -3.83
N THR A 129 -22.71 -2.32 -5.06
CA THR A 129 -21.38 -1.88 -5.48
C THR A 129 -21.40 -0.60 -6.29
N VAL A 130 -20.35 0.18 -6.19
CA VAL A 130 -20.04 1.31 -7.07
C VAL A 130 -18.53 1.38 -7.30
N ILE A 131 -18.11 1.60 -8.54
CA ILE A 131 -16.70 1.85 -8.84
C ILE A 131 -16.39 3.33 -8.57
N VAL A 132 -15.36 3.57 -7.77
CA VAL A 132 -14.87 4.91 -7.44
C VAL A 132 -13.43 5.06 -7.89
N THR A 133 -13.03 6.29 -8.24
CA THR A 133 -11.66 6.65 -8.64
C THR A 133 -11.05 7.56 -7.60
N LYS A 134 -9.81 7.27 -7.21
CA LYS A 134 -9.03 8.16 -6.36
C LYS A 134 -7.55 7.86 -6.46
#